data_a86ccd8612e3d9f3078ca624574dae7e
#
_entry.id   a86ccd8612e3d9f3078ca624574dae7e
#
_cell.length_a   1.000
_cell.length_b   1.000
_cell.length_c   1.000
_cell.angle_alpha   90.00
_cell.angle_beta   90.00
_cell.angle_gamma   90.00
#
_symmetry.space_group_name_H-M   'P 1'
#
loop_
_entity.id
_entity.type
_entity.pdbx_description
1 polymer ?
#
loop_
_entity_poly.entity_id
_entity_poly.type
_entity_poly.pdbx_seq_one_letter_code
_entity_poly.pdbx_strand_id
1 'polypeptide(L)' 'SGLSIPSNIAEGMERFSKKEKIRFLDIARASCAELITQIYIGIKAGFIEKNRGLEIKNEVEEISKILTSLIKGINNANS' A
#
# COMPACT_ATOMS: atom_id res chain seq x y z
N SER A 1 -5.66 -17.33 -6.08
CA SER A 1 -5.78 -16.19 -6.98
C SER A 1 -5.60 -14.89 -6.25
N GLY A 2 -5.40 -13.81 -7.00
CA GLY A 2 -5.21 -12.48 -6.44
C GLY A 2 -6.39 -11.95 -5.64
N LEU A 3 -7.58 -12.48 -5.84
CA LEU A 3 -8.77 -12.03 -5.13
C LEU A 3 -8.84 -12.53 -3.69
N SER A 4 -8.19 -13.66 -3.38
CA SER A 4 -8.21 -14.19 -2.02
C SER A 4 -7.22 -13.49 -1.09
N ILE A 5 -6.18 -12.85 -1.64
CA ILE A 5 -5.15 -12.19 -0.83
C ILE A 5 -5.71 -11.02 -0.03
N PRO A 6 -6.46 -10.07 -0.64
CA PRO A 6 -7.05 -8.97 0.14
C PRO A 6 -8.03 -9.44 1.22
N SER A 7 -8.83 -10.47 0.93
CA SER A 7 -9.75 -11.03 1.92
C SER A 7 -9.01 -11.62 3.11
N ASN A 8 -7.92 -12.35 2.85
CA ASN A 8 -7.13 -12.96 3.91
C ASN A 8 -6.44 -11.89 4.77
N ILE A 9 -5.98 -10.81 4.17
CA ILE A 9 -5.40 -9.69 4.91
C ILE A 9 -6.45 -9.06 5.81
N ALA A 10 -7.64 -8.81 5.28
CA ALA A 10 -8.73 -8.21 6.06
C ALA A 10 -9.12 -9.09 7.24
N GLU A 11 -9.24 -10.40 7.03
CA GLU A 11 -9.56 -11.34 8.10
C GLU A 11 -8.48 -11.35 9.18
N GLY A 12 -7.22 -11.34 8.78
CA GLY A 12 -6.10 -11.29 9.71
C GLY A 12 -6.12 -10.02 10.54
N MET A 13 -6.49 -8.90 9.94
CA MET A 13 -6.52 -7.62 10.62
C MET A 13 -7.67 -7.51 11.63
N GLU A 14 -8.72 -8.30 11.49
CA GLU A 14 -9.83 -8.27 12.46
C GLU A 14 -9.39 -8.58 13.88
N ARG A 15 -8.31 -9.33 14.03
CA ARG A 15 -7.76 -9.69 15.36
C ARG A 15 -6.93 -8.56 15.97
N PHE A 16 -6.60 -7.55 15.18
CA PHE A 16 -5.76 -6.45 15.64
C PHE A 16 -6.59 -5.42 16.38
N SER A 17 -5.98 -4.78 17.39
CA SER A 17 -6.55 -3.59 18.01
C SER A 17 -6.55 -2.45 16.96
N LYS A 18 -7.31 -1.40 17.26
CA LYS A 18 -7.33 -0.20 16.41
C LYS A 18 -5.92 0.34 16.17
N LYS A 19 -5.13 0.44 17.23
CA LYS A 19 -3.76 0.94 17.16
C LYS A 19 -2.88 0.06 16.29
N GLU A 20 -3.02 -1.26 16.42
CA GLU A 20 -2.26 -2.20 15.62
C GLU A 20 -2.63 -2.13 14.14
N LYS A 21 -3.92 -1.98 13.84
CA LYS A 21 -4.40 -1.84 12.47
C LYS A 21 -3.77 -0.61 11.80
N ILE A 22 -3.80 0.51 12.50
CA ILE A 22 -3.25 1.76 11.97
C ILE A 22 -1.75 1.62 11.76
N ARG A 23 -1.05 1.04 12.72
CA ARG A 23 0.39 0.82 12.59
C ARG A 23 0.73 -0.06 11.39
N PHE A 24 0.00 -1.15 11.22
CA PHE A 24 0.18 -2.05 10.08
C PHE A 24 -0.02 -1.31 8.75
N LEU A 25 -1.08 -0.52 8.65
CA LEU A 25 -1.40 0.22 7.43
C LEU A 25 -0.39 1.33 7.16
N ASP A 26 0.13 1.98 8.21
CA ASP A 26 1.19 2.97 8.06
C ASP A 26 2.47 2.36 7.53
N ILE A 27 2.84 1.18 8.03
CA ILE A 27 4.02 0.46 7.54
C ILE A 27 3.84 0.10 6.06
N ALA A 28 2.64 -0.40 5.70
CA ALA A 28 2.34 -0.74 4.31
C ALA A 28 2.43 0.49 3.41
N ARG A 29 1.92 1.63 3.88
CA ARG A 29 1.98 2.88 3.13
C ARG A 29 3.41 3.37 2.93
N ALA A 30 4.24 3.26 3.97
CA ALA A 30 5.66 3.60 3.88
C ALA A 30 6.37 2.67 2.87
N SER A 31 6.01 1.39 2.85
CA SER A 31 6.54 0.44 1.87
C SER A 31 6.18 0.83 0.44
N CYS A 32 4.98 1.34 0.22
CA CYS A 32 4.58 1.85 -1.09
C CYS A 32 5.47 3.01 -1.52
N ALA A 33 5.74 3.94 -0.62
CA ALA A 33 6.61 5.08 -0.91
C ALA A 33 8.02 4.63 -1.28
N GLU A 34 8.57 3.68 -0.55
CA GLU A 34 9.88 3.12 -0.86
C GLU A 34 9.90 2.45 -2.23
N LEU A 35 8.85 1.69 -2.54
CA LEU A 35 8.75 1.01 -3.82
C LEU A 35 8.71 2.00 -4.98
N ILE A 36 7.97 3.09 -4.84
CA ILE A 36 7.92 4.14 -5.85
C ILE A 36 9.31 4.73 -6.09
N THR A 37 10.05 5.00 -5.02
CA THR A 37 11.43 5.50 -5.13
C THR A 37 12.31 4.51 -5.87
N GLN A 38 12.20 3.22 -5.54
CA GLN A 38 12.98 2.18 -6.19
C GLN A 38 12.64 2.06 -7.68
N ILE A 39 11.37 2.24 -8.04
CA ILE A 39 10.94 2.23 -9.44
C ILE A 39 11.60 3.36 -10.22
N TYR A 40 11.59 4.57 -9.68
CA TYR A 40 12.25 5.72 -10.32
C TYR A 40 13.76 5.49 -10.47
N ILE A 41 14.40 4.96 -9.45
CA ILE A 41 15.83 4.64 -9.51
C ILE A 41 16.08 3.59 -10.60
N GLY A 42 15.24 2.55 -10.66
CA GLY A 42 15.37 1.50 -11.66
C GLY A 42 15.19 2.02 -13.08
N ILE A 43 14.26 2.95 -13.28
CA ILE A 43 14.06 3.60 -14.58
C ILE A 43 15.31 4.40 -14.97
N LYS A 44 15.79 5.23 -14.04
CA LYS A 44 16.94 6.09 -14.29
C LYS A 44 18.20 5.29 -14.53
N ALA A 45 18.37 4.17 -13.85
CA ALA A 45 19.52 3.29 -14.01
C ALA A 45 19.44 2.39 -15.26
N GLY A 46 18.31 2.38 -15.94
CA GLY A 46 18.12 1.60 -17.15
C GLY A 46 17.71 0.15 -16.93
N PHE A 47 17.35 -0.23 -15.71
CA PHE A 47 16.90 -1.59 -15.39
C PHE A 47 15.41 -1.78 -15.62
N ILE A 48 14.64 -0.69 -15.62
CA ILE A 48 13.19 -0.74 -15.79
C ILE A 48 12.82 0.14 -16.98
N GLU A 49 12.03 -0.40 -17.91
CA GLU A 49 11.52 0.38 -19.04
C GLU A 49 10.59 1.47 -18.50
N LYS A 50 10.74 2.69 -19.02
CA LYS A 50 10.09 3.87 -18.46
C LYS A 50 8.57 3.75 -18.40
N ASN A 51 7.94 3.38 -19.52
CA ASN A 51 6.47 3.33 -19.55
C ASN A 51 5.92 2.26 -18.63
N ARG A 52 6.56 1.10 -18.60
CA ARG A 52 6.15 0.01 -17.71
C ARG A 52 6.37 0.38 -16.26
N GLY A 53 7.50 1.02 -15.95
CA GLY A 53 7.78 1.48 -14.59
C GLY A 53 6.76 2.50 -14.11
N LEU A 54 6.37 3.45 -14.97
CA LEU A 54 5.38 4.45 -14.60
C LEU A 54 3.97 3.85 -14.41
N GLU A 55 3.62 2.81 -15.19
CA GLU A 55 2.37 2.09 -14.98
C GLU A 55 2.35 1.45 -13.60
N ILE A 56 3.42 0.76 -13.23
CA ILE A 56 3.52 0.11 -11.92
C ILE A 56 3.49 1.16 -10.80
N LYS A 57 4.22 2.26 -11.00
CA LYS A 57 4.21 3.37 -10.04
C LYS A 57 2.79 3.88 -9.80
N ASN A 58 2.00 4.05 -10.85
CA ASN A 58 0.63 4.50 -10.73
C ASN A 58 -0.23 3.50 -9.95
N GLU A 59 -0.04 2.21 -10.18
CA GLU A 59 -0.75 1.17 -9.44
C GLU A 59 -0.40 1.20 -7.96
N VAL A 60 0.87 1.40 -7.64
CA VAL A 60 1.33 1.51 -6.24
C VAL A 60 0.74 2.75 -5.58
N GLU A 61 0.65 3.87 -6.30
CA GLU A 61 0.01 5.08 -5.80
C GLU A 61 -1.46 4.85 -5.46
N GLU A 62 -2.17 4.09 -6.29
CA GLU A 62 -3.57 3.76 -6.02
C GLU A 62 -3.70 2.93 -4.73
N ILE A 63 -2.81 1.96 -4.55
CA ILE A 63 -2.78 1.17 -3.32
C ILE A 63 -2.53 2.08 -2.12
N SER A 64 -1.59 3.01 -2.23
CA SER A 64 -1.28 3.96 -1.16
C SER A 64 -2.50 4.81 -0.78
N LYS A 65 -3.27 5.25 -1.78
CA LYS A 65 -4.51 6.01 -1.53
C LYS A 65 -5.55 5.16 -0.79
N ILE A 66 -5.68 3.90 -1.17
CA ILE A 66 -6.58 2.98 -0.49
C ILE A 66 -6.18 2.82 0.97
N LEU A 67 -4.88 2.65 1.22
CA LEU A 67 -4.36 2.53 2.59
C LEU A 67 -4.66 3.77 3.42
N THR A 68 -4.47 4.95 2.83
CA THR A 68 -4.78 6.21 3.50
C THR A 68 -6.27 6.29 3.86
N SER A 69 -7.14 5.87 2.94
CA SER A 69 -8.59 5.85 3.19
C SER A 69 -8.95 4.88 4.31
N LEU A 70 -8.32 3.72 4.33
CA LEU A 70 -8.55 2.73 5.39
C LEU A 70 -8.14 3.26 6.75
N ILE A 71 -6.99 3.92 6.83
CA ILE A 71 -6.52 4.53 8.09
C ILE A 71 -7.53 5.57 8.57
N LYS A 72 -7.99 6.43 7.68
CA LYS A 72 -9.00 7.44 7.99
C LYS A 72 -10.29 6.82 8.52
N GLY A 73 -10.76 5.76 7.85
CA GLY A 73 -11.96 5.06 8.26
C GLY A 73 -11.82 4.45 9.64
N ILE A 74 -10.69 3.86 9.95
CA ILE A 74 -10.44 3.26 11.26
C ILE A 74 -10.39 4.34 12.34
N ASN A 75 -9.71 5.47 12.06
CA ASN A 75 -9.63 6.58 13.02
C ASN A 75 -10.99 7.18 13.32
N ASN A 76 -11.87 7.26 12.33
CA ASN A 76 -13.17 7.89 12.49
C ASN A 76 -14.23 6.95 13.06
N ALA A 77 -14.02 5.65 12.98
CA ALA A 77 -15.03 4.65 13.33
C ALA A 77 -15.37 4.63 14.81
N ASN A 78 -14.50 5.13 15.68
CA ASN A 78 -14.68 5.11 17.13
C ASN A 78 -14.79 6.49 17.75
N SER A 79 -15.07 7.48 16.95
CA SER A 79 -15.22 8.86 17.46
C SER A 79 -16.61 9.12 17.98
#